data_e56cf6db4e24d1769f60badd057838f6
#
_entry.id   e56cf6db4e24d1769f60badd057838f6
#
_cell.length_a   1.000
_cell.length_b   1.000
_cell.length_c   1.000
_cell.angle_alpha   90.00
_cell.angle_beta   90.00
_cell.angle_gamma   90.00
#
_symmetry.space_group_name_H-M   'P 1'
#
loop_
_entity.id
_entity.type
_entity.pdbx_description
1 polymer ?
#
loop_
_entity_poly.entity_id
_entity_poly.type
_entity_poly.pdbx_seq_one_letter_code
_entity_poly.pdbx_strand_id
1 'polypeptide(L)'
;MRKPFFKAVVAGMASVAMIAGMSACGRSANNADSDSDAVKTIDSSKATGDLTIWAMGNEGDLLGDFVKGFEKENPDVKVKVTAIPWSSAHDKLQTAIAAGNGPDLAQMGTTWMADFSNSFSTVPDNLDM
;
A
#
# COMPACT_ATOMS: atom_id res chain seq x y z
N MET A 1 18.43 64.97 23.03
CA MET A 1 17.93 65.20 24.41
C MET A 1 16.97 64.09 24.79
N ARG A 2 17.25 63.50 25.92
CA ARG A 2 16.38 62.71 26.82
C ARG A 2 15.99 61.26 26.37
N LYS A 3 16.75 60.30 26.93
CA LYS A 3 16.26 59.05 27.52
C LYS A 3 15.41 59.42 28.75
N PRO A 4 14.67 58.58 29.43
CA PRO A 4 14.81 57.13 29.70
C PRO A 4 13.43 56.41 29.82
N PHE A 5 13.34 55.17 30.11
CA PHE A 5 13.18 54.40 31.34
C PHE A 5 12.73 52.97 31.06
N PHE A 6 13.58 52.07 31.46
CA PHE A 6 13.32 50.77 32.04
C PHE A 6 11.93 50.55 32.63
N LYS A 7 11.36 49.36 32.34
CA LYS A 7 10.92 48.49 33.43
C LYS A 7 10.89 47.06 32.92
N ALA A 8 11.78 46.28 33.46
CA ALA A 8 11.72 44.82 33.47
C ALA A 8 10.55 44.33 34.32
N VAL A 9 9.81 43.38 33.84
CA VAL A 9 9.05 42.47 34.70
C VAL A 9 9.35 41.05 34.22
N VAL A 10 10.07 40.39 35.08
CA VAL A 10 10.27 38.96 35.14
C VAL A 10 8.99 38.36 35.67
N ALA A 11 8.46 37.32 35.07
CA ALA A 11 7.94 36.13 35.74
C ALA A 11 7.07 35.30 34.77
N GLY A 12 7.27 34.03 34.82
CA GLY A 12 6.25 33.05 34.50
C GLY A 12 6.67 31.98 33.53
N MET A 13 7.42 30.99 34.00
CA MET A 13 7.49 29.66 33.42
C MET A 13 6.08 29.07 33.26
N ALA A 14 5.72 28.72 32.05
CA ALA A 14 4.74 27.68 31.83
C ALA A 14 5.13 26.95 30.54
N SER A 15 5.93 25.94 30.68
CA SER A 15 6.21 24.94 29.68
C SER A 15 4.94 24.12 29.46
N VAL A 16 4.10 24.53 28.53
CA VAL A 16 3.05 23.66 27.98
C VAL A 16 3.67 22.86 26.84
N ALA A 17 4.03 21.65 27.15
CA ALA A 17 4.34 20.65 26.14
C ALA A 17 3.06 20.37 25.33
N MET A 18 2.90 21.04 24.19
CA MET A 18 1.94 20.63 23.17
C MET A 18 2.52 19.43 22.45
N ILE A 19 2.20 18.25 22.94
CA ILE A 19 2.24 17.02 22.15
C ILE A 19 1.04 17.13 21.20
N ALA A 20 1.25 17.81 20.07
CA ALA A 20 0.35 17.73 18.94
C ALA A 20 0.42 16.30 18.42
N GLY A 21 -0.56 15.50 18.77
CA GLY A 21 -0.78 14.20 18.18
C GLY A 21 -0.95 14.36 16.68
N MET A 22 0.07 13.98 15.94
CA MET A 22 -0.08 13.68 14.54
C MET A 22 -0.93 12.41 14.45
N SER A 23 -2.25 12.59 14.38
CA SER A 23 -3.17 11.57 13.91
C SER A 23 -2.80 11.28 12.46
N ALA A 24 -1.83 10.42 12.26
CA ALA A 24 -1.67 9.75 10.99
C ALA A 24 -2.96 8.97 10.78
N CYS A 25 -3.79 9.39 9.84
CA CYS A 25 -4.77 8.53 9.20
C CYS A 25 -4.00 7.47 8.42
N GLY A 26 -3.38 6.56 9.14
CA GLY A 26 -2.87 5.32 8.65
C GLY A 26 -4.02 4.32 8.72
N ARG A 27 -4.33 3.73 7.58
CA ARG A 27 -4.96 2.42 7.45
C ARG A 27 -4.66 1.63 8.73
N SER A 28 -5.68 1.17 9.45
CA SER A 28 -5.50 0.34 10.63
C SER A 28 -4.56 -0.80 10.29
N ALA A 29 -3.31 -0.62 10.70
CA ALA A 29 -2.42 -1.74 10.85
C ALA A 29 -2.97 -2.50 12.07
N ASN A 30 -3.84 -3.45 11.81
CA ASN A 30 -4.08 -4.50 12.77
C ASN A 30 -2.72 -5.12 13.05
N ASN A 31 -2.31 -4.98 14.29
CA ASN A 31 -1.20 -5.63 14.95
C ASN A 31 -0.43 -6.61 14.07
N ALA A 32 0.76 -6.19 13.67
CA ALA A 32 1.78 -7.12 13.26
C ALA A 32 2.26 -7.88 14.52
N ASP A 33 1.40 -8.73 15.05
CA ASP A 33 1.88 -9.93 15.68
C ASP A 33 2.50 -10.76 14.56
N SER A 34 3.79 -10.97 14.67
CA SER A 34 4.58 -11.83 13.82
C SER A 34 4.19 -13.30 14.06
N ASP A 35 2.93 -13.58 13.83
CA ASP A 35 2.47 -14.94 13.64
C ASP A 35 2.22 -15.05 12.14
N SER A 36 3.15 -15.67 11.47
CA SER A 36 3.05 -16.10 10.09
C SER A 36 2.01 -17.22 9.97
N ASP A 37 0.76 -16.91 10.32
CA ASP A 37 -0.37 -17.67 9.83
C ASP A 37 -0.54 -17.30 8.36
N ALA A 38 0.35 -17.88 7.54
CA ALA A 38 0.12 -17.98 6.12
C ALA A 38 -1.31 -18.48 5.97
N VAL A 39 -2.13 -17.76 5.20
CA VAL A 39 -3.49 -18.19 4.88
C VAL A 39 -3.35 -19.55 4.22
N LYS A 40 -3.56 -20.63 4.99
CA LYS A 40 -3.32 -22.01 4.53
C LYS A 40 -4.36 -22.46 3.53
N THR A 41 -5.51 -21.81 3.50
CA THR A 41 -6.61 -22.16 2.59
C THR A 41 -7.37 -20.91 2.18
N ILE A 42 -7.81 -20.87 0.93
CA ILE A 42 -8.72 -19.85 0.40
C ILE A 42 -10.12 -20.45 0.28
N ASP A 43 -11.12 -19.74 0.79
CA ASP A 43 -12.53 -19.98 0.49
C ASP A 43 -12.98 -18.99 -0.59
N SER A 44 -12.94 -19.43 -1.85
CA SER A 44 -13.32 -18.62 -2.99
C SER A 44 -14.83 -18.30 -3.06
N SER A 45 -15.67 -18.98 -2.27
CA SER A 45 -17.12 -18.75 -2.25
C SER A 45 -17.53 -17.42 -1.64
N LYS A 46 -16.59 -16.70 -1.03
CA LYS A 46 -16.83 -15.46 -0.30
C LYS A 46 -15.87 -14.32 -0.71
N ALA A 47 -15.38 -14.35 -1.94
CA ALA A 47 -14.53 -13.29 -2.43
C ALA A 47 -15.26 -11.95 -2.46
N THR A 48 -14.77 -10.97 -1.72
CA THR A 48 -15.31 -9.61 -1.66
C THR A 48 -14.18 -8.60 -1.53
N GLY A 49 -14.40 -7.37 -2.00
CA GLY A 49 -13.48 -6.26 -1.79
C GLY A 49 -12.83 -5.74 -3.06
N ASP A 50 -11.84 -4.88 -2.89
CA ASP A 50 -11.15 -4.20 -3.98
C ASP A 50 -9.78 -4.86 -4.21
N LEU A 51 -9.50 -5.19 -5.46
CA LEU A 51 -8.23 -5.76 -5.92
C LEU A 51 -7.54 -4.77 -6.87
N THR A 52 -6.29 -4.46 -6.61
CA THR A 52 -5.48 -3.60 -7.47
C THR A 52 -4.44 -4.44 -8.21
N ILE A 53 -4.43 -4.31 -9.55
CA ILE A 53 -3.51 -5.03 -10.43
C ILE A 53 -2.66 -4.05 -11.20
N TRP A 54 -1.36 -4.25 -11.20
CA TRP A 54 -0.44 -3.57 -12.10
C TRP A 54 0.02 -4.52 -13.19
N ALA A 55 -0.23 -4.15 -14.43
CA ALA A 55 0.21 -4.91 -15.60
C ALA A 55 0.99 -4.00 -16.55
N MET A 56 1.94 -4.55 -17.30
CA MET A 56 2.91 -3.78 -18.05
C MET A 56 2.59 -3.78 -19.55
N GLY A 57 2.79 -2.63 -20.17
CA GLY A 57 2.63 -2.48 -21.61
C GLY A 57 1.22 -2.84 -22.11
N ASN A 58 1.14 -3.51 -23.23
CA ASN A 58 -0.13 -3.87 -23.88
C ASN A 58 -0.99 -4.82 -23.06
N GLU A 59 -0.38 -5.66 -22.23
CA GLU A 59 -1.10 -6.55 -21.32
C GLU A 59 -1.94 -5.75 -20.33
N GLY A 60 -1.40 -4.64 -19.85
CA GLY A 60 -2.12 -3.73 -18.98
C GLY A 60 -3.35 -3.10 -19.65
N ASP A 61 -3.24 -2.76 -20.93
CA ASP A 61 -4.35 -2.18 -21.70
C ASP A 61 -5.47 -3.19 -21.95
N LEU A 62 -5.11 -4.45 -22.21
CA LEU A 62 -6.07 -5.52 -22.53
C LEU A 62 -6.71 -6.17 -21.31
N LEU A 63 -6.02 -6.18 -20.19
CA LEU A 63 -6.48 -6.85 -18.97
C LEU A 63 -7.80 -6.27 -18.43
N GLY A 64 -8.07 -4.99 -18.69
CA GLY A 64 -9.30 -4.34 -18.28
C GLY A 64 -10.57 -4.98 -18.83
N ASP A 65 -10.52 -5.51 -20.05
CA ASP A 65 -11.68 -6.24 -20.62
C ASP A 65 -11.82 -7.65 -20.04
N PHE A 66 -10.71 -8.32 -19.78
CA PHE A 66 -10.71 -9.63 -19.14
C PHE A 66 -11.30 -9.56 -17.73
N VAL A 67 -10.93 -8.54 -16.96
CA VAL A 67 -11.41 -8.31 -15.59
C VAL A 67 -12.93 -8.13 -15.53
N LYS A 68 -13.56 -7.53 -16.52
CA LYS A 68 -15.03 -7.40 -16.56
C LYS A 68 -15.74 -8.75 -16.53
N GLY A 69 -15.15 -9.79 -17.14
CA GLY A 69 -15.64 -11.16 -17.05
C GLY A 69 -15.58 -11.70 -15.62
N PHE A 70 -14.45 -11.49 -14.96
CA PHE A 70 -14.25 -11.90 -13.58
C PHE A 70 -15.18 -11.19 -12.61
N GLU A 71 -15.36 -9.87 -12.71
CA GLU A 71 -16.29 -9.10 -11.86
C GLU A 71 -17.75 -9.51 -12.06
N LYS A 72 -18.10 -9.95 -13.27
CA LYS A 72 -19.47 -10.45 -13.54
C LYS A 72 -19.75 -11.76 -12.81
N GLU A 73 -18.75 -12.61 -12.65
CA GLU A 73 -18.85 -13.86 -11.90
C GLU A 73 -18.69 -13.63 -10.39
N ASN A 74 -18.02 -12.54 -10.00
CA ASN A 74 -17.74 -12.18 -8.61
C ASN A 74 -18.23 -10.73 -8.33
N PRO A 75 -19.54 -10.51 -8.21
CA PRO A 75 -20.11 -9.16 -8.17
C PRO A 75 -19.71 -8.32 -6.96
N ASP A 76 -19.26 -8.97 -5.89
CA ASP A 76 -18.80 -8.32 -4.67
C ASP A 76 -17.30 -7.96 -4.70
N VAL A 77 -16.61 -8.27 -5.80
CA VAL A 77 -15.21 -7.91 -6.03
C VAL A 77 -15.12 -6.78 -7.04
N LYS A 78 -14.25 -5.80 -6.79
CA LYS A 78 -13.90 -4.74 -7.73
C LYS A 78 -12.43 -4.82 -8.06
N VAL A 79 -12.10 -4.78 -9.35
CA VAL A 79 -10.73 -4.91 -9.81
C VAL A 79 -10.30 -3.63 -10.53
N LYS A 80 -9.25 -3.01 -10.01
CA LYS A 80 -8.62 -1.85 -10.64
C LYS A 80 -7.34 -2.26 -11.33
N VAL A 81 -7.33 -2.24 -12.65
CA VAL A 81 -6.12 -2.45 -13.46
C VAL A 81 -5.42 -1.12 -13.70
N THR A 82 -4.11 -1.09 -13.55
CA THR A 82 -3.25 0.02 -13.92
C THR A 82 -2.20 -0.46 -14.91
N ALA A 83 -2.25 0.05 -16.13
CA ALA A 83 -1.22 -0.19 -17.13
C ALA A 83 0.02 0.67 -16.83
N ILE A 84 1.20 0.04 -16.83
CA ILE A 84 2.47 0.71 -16.54
C ILE A 84 3.46 0.43 -17.68
N PRO A 85 4.12 1.46 -18.22
CA PRO A 85 5.17 1.25 -19.21
C PRO A 85 6.31 0.40 -18.64
N TRP A 86 6.77 -0.59 -19.37
CA TRP A 86 7.90 -1.45 -18.98
C TRP A 86 9.14 -0.68 -18.56
N SER A 87 9.42 0.44 -19.24
CA SER A 87 10.61 1.27 -18.97
C SER A 87 10.63 1.93 -17.59
N SER A 88 9.49 2.04 -16.92
CA SER A 88 9.37 2.65 -15.59
C SER A 88 8.79 1.70 -14.54
N ALA A 89 8.47 0.47 -14.92
CA ALA A 89 7.71 -0.44 -14.08
C ALA A 89 8.48 -0.87 -12.83
N HIS A 90 9.77 -1.21 -12.98
CA HIS A 90 10.62 -1.61 -11.86
C HIS A 90 10.69 -0.53 -10.78
N ASP A 91 11.06 0.70 -11.17
CA ASP A 91 11.23 1.82 -10.23
C ASP A 91 9.92 2.23 -9.56
N LYS A 92 8.81 2.20 -10.33
CA LYS A 92 7.49 2.49 -9.78
C LYS A 92 7.06 1.44 -8.77
N LEU A 93 7.29 0.16 -9.07
CA LEU A 93 6.95 -0.93 -8.16
C LEU A 93 7.78 -0.84 -6.88
N GLN A 94 9.08 -0.64 -7.00
CA GLN A 94 9.99 -0.47 -5.86
C GLN A 94 9.54 0.69 -4.97
N THR A 95 9.23 1.84 -5.57
CA THR A 95 8.78 3.02 -4.83
C THR A 95 7.44 2.78 -4.12
N ALA A 96 6.49 2.15 -4.80
CA ALA A 96 5.17 1.88 -4.24
C ALA A 96 5.23 0.88 -3.08
N ILE A 97 6.02 -0.19 -3.22
CA ILE A 97 6.24 -1.18 -2.16
C ILE A 97 6.91 -0.52 -0.94
N ALA A 98 7.97 0.27 -1.16
CA ALA A 98 8.67 0.97 -0.07
C ALA A 98 7.75 1.96 0.68
N ALA A 99 6.77 2.54 -0.01
CA ALA A 99 5.77 3.42 0.57
C ALA A 99 4.56 2.68 1.20
N GLY A 100 4.51 1.35 1.14
CA GLY A 100 3.37 0.57 1.61
C GLY A 100 2.11 0.71 0.75
N ASN A 101 2.25 1.14 -0.51
CA ASN A 101 1.18 1.40 -1.47
C ASN A 101 1.33 0.55 -2.74
N GLY A 102 1.97 -0.59 -2.64
CA GLY A 102 2.08 -1.55 -3.74
C GLY A 102 0.70 -2.10 -4.16
N PRO A 103 0.59 -2.63 -5.38
CA PRO A 103 -0.60 -3.33 -5.83
C PRO A 103 -0.75 -4.68 -5.10
N ASP A 104 -1.96 -5.24 -5.12
CA ASP A 104 -2.22 -6.59 -4.61
C ASP A 104 -1.62 -7.66 -5.54
N LEU A 105 -1.67 -7.40 -6.86
CA LEU A 105 -1.04 -8.24 -7.88
C LEU A 105 -0.21 -7.37 -8.82
N ALA A 106 0.95 -7.87 -9.21
CA ALA A 106 1.79 -7.22 -10.22
C ALA A 106 2.31 -8.24 -11.24
N GLN A 107 2.13 -7.93 -12.52
CA GLN A 107 2.96 -8.52 -13.56
C GLN A 107 4.37 -7.98 -13.40
N MET A 108 5.39 -8.82 -13.56
CA MET A 108 6.76 -8.35 -13.48
C MET A 108 7.72 -9.17 -14.34
N GLY A 109 8.87 -8.61 -14.62
CA GLY A 109 9.95 -9.34 -15.28
C GLY A 109 10.49 -10.45 -14.39
N THR A 110 10.79 -11.61 -14.98
CA THR A 110 11.33 -12.76 -14.24
C THR A 110 12.63 -12.44 -13.51
N THR A 111 13.43 -11.53 -14.04
CA THR A 111 14.69 -11.08 -13.44
C THR A 111 14.49 -10.22 -12.18
N TRP A 112 13.29 -9.68 -11.96
CA TRP A 112 12.97 -8.82 -10.80
C TRP A 112 12.50 -9.60 -9.58
N MET A 113 12.21 -10.89 -9.74
CA MET A 113 11.66 -11.72 -8.66
C MET A 113 12.52 -11.70 -7.39
N ALA A 114 13.84 -11.68 -7.55
CA ALA A 114 14.76 -11.62 -6.42
C ALA A 114 14.70 -10.27 -5.68
N ASP A 115 14.54 -9.17 -6.41
CA ASP A 115 14.52 -7.82 -5.85
C ASP A 115 13.30 -7.59 -4.95
N PHE A 116 12.18 -8.23 -5.29
CA PHE A 116 10.91 -8.06 -4.59
C PHE A 116 10.50 -9.25 -3.71
N SER A 117 11.33 -10.28 -3.62
CA SER A 117 11.00 -11.55 -2.92
C SER A 117 10.49 -11.36 -1.50
N ASN A 118 11.05 -10.41 -0.76
CA ASN A 118 10.64 -10.11 0.62
C ASN A 118 9.31 -9.34 0.74
N SER A 119 8.75 -8.93 -0.39
CA SER A 119 7.52 -8.13 -0.45
C SER A 119 6.32 -8.97 -0.92
N PHE A 120 6.54 -10.21 -1.28
CA PHE A 120 5.48 -11.11 -1.70
C PHE A 120 4.82 -11.80 -0.52
N SER A 121 3.52 -12.00 -0.64
CA SER A 121 2.80 -12.93 0.22
C SER A 121 3.07 -14.36 -0.22
N THR A 122 3.04 -15.28 0.72
CA THR A 122 3.10 -16.71 0.41
C THR A 122 1.83 -17.16 -0.31
N VAL A 123 2.00 -18.06 -1.26
CA VAL A 123 0.87 -18.70 -1.95
C VAL A 123 0.23 -19.69 -0.99
N PRO A 124 -1.11 -19.70 -0.85
CA PRO A 124 -1.81 -20.68 -0.02
C PRO A 124 -1.61 -22.11 -0.50
N ASP A 125 -1.54 -23.05 0.44
CA ASP A 125 -1.24 -24.46 0.17
C ASP A 125 -2.31 -25.19 -0.69
N ASN A 126 -3.53 -24.64 -0.75
CA ASN A 126 -4.63 -25.22 -1.52
C ASN A 126 -4.76 -24.68 -2.95
N LEU A 127 -3.82 -23.86 -3.41
CA LEU A 127 -3.74 -23.45 -4.80
C LEU A 127 -2.81 -24.41 -5.55
N ASP A 128 -3.42 -25.27 -6.38
CA ASP A 128 -2.69 -26.09 -7.33
C ASP A 128 -2.10 -25.19 -8.43
N MET A 129 -0.76 -25.15 -8.52
CA MET A 129 -0.02 -24.43 -9.56
C MET A 129 0.75 -25.38 -10.46
#